data_d91b3b827405d1eb325f8f1e2ce05f9c
#
_entry.id   d91b3b827405d1eb325f8f1e2ce05f9c
#
_cell.length_a   1.000
_cell.length_b   1.000
_cell.length_c   1.000
_cell.angle_alpha   90.00
_cell.angle_beta   90.00
_cell.angle_gamma   90.00
#
_symmetry.space_group_name_H-M   'P 1'
#
loop_
_entity.id
_entity.type
_entity.pdbx_description
1 polymer ?
#
loop_
_entity_poly.entity_id
_entity_poly.type
_entity_poly.pdbx_seq_one_letter_code
_entity_poly.pdbx_strand_id
1 'polypeptide(L)'
;MYWCKSKPNIFIFLTGGILLAICATACKPDAKENGTLKYFDLNGYFTKESLRLAKENKTVLKTVTHNSDTESRTVHIANWELELDLFKSADINRPAWKNGYTVIDEDSVLIYKAKTPDLKVREILIRKNKGKVKWILIYDKTPESNWLGFKVRPLNYTTEKLSYFPDSLYLIEKDQHVRLMGNNHYRIQGVIVH
;
A
#
# COMPACT_ATOMS: atom_id res chain seq x y z
N MET A 1 20.04 -73.23 -1.60
CA MET A 1 18.97 -72.30 -1.21
C MET A 1 19.59 -71.32 -0.21
N TYR A 2 20.18 -70.24 -0.74
CA TYR A 2 20.87 -69.22 0.08
C TYR A 2 19.98 -67.98 0.17
N TRP A 3 19.53 -67.65 1.36
CA TRP A 3 18.71 -66.48 1.70
C TRP A 3 19.64 -65.30 2.04
N CYS A 4 19.75 -64.36 1.14
CA CYS A 4 20.52 -63.14 1.39
C CYS A 4 19.63 -62.12 2.16
N LYS A 5 19.90 -61.94 3.46
CA LYS A 5 19.30 -60.91 4.31
C LYS A 5 19.99 -59.59 4.00
N SER A 6 19.33 -58.69 3.24
CA SER A 6 19.81 -57.30 3.13
C SER A 6 19.49 -56.54 4.42
N LYS A 7 20.52 -55.96 5.04
CA LYS A 7 20.35 -55.04 6.19
C LYS A 7 19.84 -53.68 5.70
N PRO A 8 18.81 -53.11 6.33
CA PRO A 8 18.39 -51.77 5.95
C PRO A 8 19.46 -50.75 6.37
N ASN A 9 19.85 -49.85 5.43
CA ASN A 9 20.80 -48.79 5.68
C ASN A 9 20.17 -47.71 6.57
N ILE A 10 20.38 -47.83 7.87
CA ILE A 10 19.97 -46.86 8.91
C ILE A 10 20.51 -45.43 8.63
N PHE A 11 21.62 -45.33 7.90
CA PHE A 11 22.22 -44.03 7.54
C PHE A 11 21.34 -43.16 6.62
N ILE A 12 20.50 -43.74 5.78
CA ILE A 12 19.64 -42.97 4.84
C ILE A 12 18.47 -42.32 5.59
N PHE A 13 17.98 -42.92 6.67
CA PHE A 13 16.89 -42.33 7.47
C PHE A 13 17.35 -41.19 8.36
N LEU A 14 18.62 -41.20 8.84
CA LEU A 14 19.16 -40.11 9.64
C LEU A 14 19.42 -38.83 8.84
N THR A 15 19.86 -38.94 7.59
CA THR A 15 20.09 -37.75 6.72
C THR A 15 18.81 -37.11 6.25
N GLY A 16 17.74 -37.89 5.98
CA GLY A 16 16.41 -37.39 5.61
C GLY A 16 15.72 -36.63 6.73
N GLY A 17 15.88 -37.09 7.99
CA GLY A 17 15.28 -36.43 9.17
C GLY A 17 15.92 -35.07 9.50
N ILE A 18 17.22 -34.92 9.30
CA ILE A 18 17.95 -33.67 9.58
C ILE A 18 17.60 -32.60 8.51
N LEU A 19 17.41 -32.98 7.24
CA LEU A 19 17.06 -32.05 6.19
C LEU A 19 15.65 -31.48 6.35
N LEU A 20 14.72 -32.29 6.90
CA LEU A 20 13.32 -31.83 7.14
C LEU A 20 13.20 -30.88 8.34
N ALA A 21 14.09 -31.01 9.34
CA ALA A 21 14.08 -30.17 10.54
C ALA A 21 14.57 -28.72 10.27
N ILE A 22 15.38 -28.52 9.23
CA ILE A 22 15.95 -27.19 8.88
C ILE A 22 14.91 -26.27 8.22
N CYS A 23 13.89 -26.84 7.55
CA CYS A 23 12.83 -26.04 6.91
C CYS A 23 11.79 -25.45 7.87
N ALA A 24 11.73 -25.90 9.12
CA ALA A 24 10.72 -25.46 10.09
C ALA A 24 11.05 -24.13 10.80
N THR A 25 12.27 -23.58 10.63
CA THR A 25 12.70 -22.36 11.33
C THR A 25 12.62 -21.08 10.50
N ALA A 26 12.13 -21.15 9.25
CA ALA A 26 12.20 -20.04 8.29
C ALA A 26 11.01 -19.05 8.32
N CYS A 27 9.98 -19.27 9.15
CA CYS A 27 8.86 -18.31 9.29
C CYS A 27 8.78 -17.83 10.74
N LYS A 28 9.65 -16.89 11.12
CA LYS A 28 9.32 -15.99 12.23
C LYS A 28 8.50 -14.86 11.64
N PRO A 29 7.23 -14.64 12.06
CA PRO A 29 6.53 -13.41 11.76
C PRO A 29 7.36 -12.27 12.36
N ASP A 30 7.63 -11.23 11.56
CA ASP A 30 8.32 -10.03 12.02
C ASP A 30 7.66 -9.56 13.31
N ALA A 31 8.39 -9.64 14.40
CA ALA A 31 7.99 -9.06 15.67
C ALA A 31 7.73 -7.57 15.38
N LYS A 32 6.54 -7.07 15.72
CA LYS A 32 6.22 -5.64 15.71
C LYS A 32 7.33 -4.96 16.51
N GLU A 33 8.28 -4.36 15.79
CA GLU A 33 9.30 -3.53 16.39
C GLU A 33 8.54 -2.40 17.10
N ASN A 34 8.55 -2.36 18.42
CA ASN A 34 8.02 -1.26 19.23
C ASN A 34 8.89 -0.01 19.07
N GLY A 35 9.22 0.32 17.81
CA GLY A 35 9.97 1.51 17.43
C GLY A 35 9.00 2.65 17.16
N THR A 36 9.37 3.85 17.63
CA THR A 36 8.71 5.10 17.24
C THR A 36 8.67 5.17 15.71
N LEU A 37 7.46 5.35 15.13
CA LEU A 37 7.27 5.49 13.70
C LEU A 37 8.10 6.69 13.20
N LYS A 38 8.88 6.48 12.14
CA LYS A 38 9.76 7.53 11.60
C LYS A 38 8.99 8.57 10.80
N TYR A 39 7.91 8.15 10.17
CA TYR A 39 7.06 8.95 9.31
C TYR A 39 5.65 9.03 9.90
N PHE A 40 4.81 9.88 9.33
CA PHE A 40 3.41 9.96 9.73
C PHE A 40 2.72 8.60 9.56
N ASP A 41 1.99 8.17 10.59
CA ASP A 41 1.26 6.90 10.63
C ASP A 41 -0.01 6.99 9.75
N LEU A 42 0.12 6.78 8.45
CA LEU A 42 -1.02 6.75 7.55
C LEU A 42 -1.96 5.59 7.86
N ASN A 43 -1.41 4.42 8.15
CA ASN A 43 -2.21 3.24 8.47
C ASN A 43 -3.06 3.48 9.72
N GLY A 44 -2.45 3.94 10.82
CA GLY A 44 -3.19 4.24 12.05
C GLY A 44 -4.17 5.40 11.88
N TYR A 45 -3.81 6.44 11.11
CA TYR A 45 -4.71 7.54 10.80
C TYR A 45 -5.97 7.06 10.07
N PHE A 46 -5.82 6.36 8.93
CA PHE A 46 -6.96 5.91 8.14
C PHE A 46 -7.74 4.78 8.81
N THR A 47 -7.12 3.98 9.67
CA THR A 47 -7.85 3.01 10.50
C THR A 47 -8.81 3.73 11.47
N LYS A 48 -8.34 4.78 12.16
CA LYS A 48 -9.20 5.59 13.05
C LYS A 48 -10.28 6.33 12.27
N GLU A 49 -9.93 6.83 11.10
CA GLU A 49 -10.86 7.57 10.23
C GLU A 49 -11.96 6.68 9.67
N SER A 50 -11.63 5.45 9.25
CA SER A 50 -12.60 4.45 8.81
C SER A 50 -13.61 4.11 9.90
N LEU A 51 -13.14 3.93 11.13
CA LEU A 51 -14.02 3.67 12.29
C LEU A 51 -14.92 4.87 12.61
N ARG A 52 -14.38 6.09 12.52
CA ARG A 52 -15.15 7.32 12.73
C ARG A 52 -16.27 7.47 11.70
N LEU A 53 -15.93 7.35 10.40
CA LEU A 53 -16.89 7.47 9.30
C LEU A 53 -17.94 6.37 9.33
N ALA A 54 -17.57 5.13 9.68
CA ALA A 54 -18.53 4.04 9.87
C ALA A 54 -19.53 4.33 10.99
N LYS A 55 -19.07 4.93 12.11
CA LYS A 55 -19.93 5.31 13.23
C LYS A 55 -20.90 6.45 12.87
N GLU A 56 -20.42 7.42 12.09
CA GLU A 56 -21.22 8.58 11.66
C GLU A 56 -22.29 8.21 10.63
N ASN A 57 -22.12 7.09 9.93
CA ASN A 57 -23.06 6.54 8.93
C ASN A 57 -23.58 7.59 7.93
N LYS A 58 -22.69 8.48 7.50
CA LYS A 58 -23.03 9.55 6.55
C LYS A 58 -23.27 9.01 5.16
N THR A 59 -24.09 9.71 4.41
CA THR A 59 -24.32 9.47 2.98
C THR A 59 -23.15 10.01 2.16
N VAL A 60 -22.80 9.32 1.10
CA VAL A 60 -21.74 9.71 0.18
C VAL A 60 -22.29 9.78 -1.25
N LEU A 61 -22.10 10.91 -1.92
CA LEU A 61 -22.28 10.99 -3.37
C LEU A 61 -21.01 10.42 -4.01
N LYS A 62 -21.11 9.18 -4.48
CA LYS A 62 -19.99 8.47 -5.12
C LYS A 62 -20.09 8.59 -6.63
N THR A 63 -19.04 9.16 -7.25
CA THR A 63 -18.90 9.28 -8.70
C THR A 63 -17.75 8.42 -9.15
N VAL A 64 -17.99 7.56 -10.12
CA VAL A 64 -16.99 6.68 -10.73
C VAL A 64 -16.89 7.02 -12.21
N THR A 65 -15.68 7.30 -12.67
CA THR A 65 -15.39 7.55 -14.09
C THR A 65 -14.40 6.51 -14.58
N HIS A 66 -14.69 5.90 -15.73
CA HIS A 66 -13.78 5.05 -16.48
C HIS A 66 -13.68 5.59 -17.90
N ASN A 67 -12.53 6.16 -18.25
CA ASN A 67 -12.30 6.89 -19.48
C ASN A 67 -13.33 8.02 -19.67
N SER A 68 -14.30 7.86 -20.60
CA SER A 68 -15.38 8.81 -20.87
C SER A 68 -16.66 8.54 -20.08
N ASP A 69 -16.80 7.35 -19.54
CA ASP A 69 -18.04 6.90 -18.91
C ASP A 69 -18.06 7.27 -17.45
N THR A 70 -19.11 7.98 -17.03
CA THR A 70 -19.26 8.48 -15.66
C THR A 70 -20.61 8.08 -15.09
N GLU A 71 -20.59 7.55 -13.89
CA GLU A 71 -21.76 7.19 -13.11
C GLU A 71 -21.68 7.80 -11.71
N SER A 72 -22.80 8.35 -11.22
CA SER A 72 -22.90 8.92 -9.89
C SER A 72 -24.08 8.34 -9.13
N ARG A 73 -23.86 7.96 -7.88
CA ARG A 73 -24.90 7.44 -6.97
C ARG A 73 -24.69 7.93 -5.54
N THR A 74 -25.78 8.20 -4.88
CA THR A 74 -25.75 8.46 -3.44
C THR A 74 -25.87 7.12 -2.71
N VAL A 75 -24.87 6.82 -1.87
CA VAL A 75 -24.74 5.52 -1.20
C VAL A 75 -24.35 5.68 0.26
N HIS A 76 -24.67 4.67 1.08
CA HIS A 76 -24.02 4.46 2.37
C HIS A 76 -22.85 3.50 2.18
N ILE A 77 -21.67 3.88 2.63
CA ILE A 77 -20.48 3.03 2.54
C ILE A 77 -20.55 1.96 3.63
N ALA A 78 -20.80 0.71 3.22
CA ALA A 78 -20.91 -0.41 4.15
C ALA A 78 -19.58 -0.77 4.84
N ASN A 79 -18.46 -0.57 4.15
CA ASN A 79 -17.13 -0.89 4.67
C ASN A 79 -16.14 0.25 4.35
N TRP A 80 -16.00 1.20 5.27
CA TRP A 80 -15.05 2.30 5.17
C TRP A 80 -13.59 1.85 5.22
N GLU A 81 -13.29 0.73 5.87
CA GLU A 81 -11.94 0.19 5.91
C GLU A 81 -11.47 -0.23 4.51
N LEU A 82 -12.35 -0.90 3.76
CA LEU A 82 -12.09 -1.28 2.37
C LEU A 82 -12.06 -0.06 1.44
N GLU A 83 -12.95 0.92 1.66
CA GLU A 83 -13.03 2.14 0.84
C GLU A 83 -11.76 3.00 0.95
N LEU A 84 -11.14 3.05 2.12
CA LEU A 84 -9.92 3.82 2.38
C LEU A 84 -8.63 2.96 2.34
N ASP A 85 -8.70 1.70 1.90
CA ASP A 85 -7.55 0.78 1.94
C ASP A 85 -6.36 1.26 1.10
N LEU A 86 -6.59 1.89 -0.05
CA LEU A 86 -5.51 2.46 -0.86
C LEU A 86 -4.70 3.51 -0.09
N PHE A 87 -5.38 4.35 0.69
CA PHE A 87 -4.71 5.34 1.54
C PHE A 87 -3.91 4.68 2.68
N LYS A 88 -4.45 3.61 3.29
CA LYS A 88 -3.75 2.82 4.32
C LYS A 88 -2.52 2.13 3.74
N SER A 89 -2.66 1.54 2.57
CA SER A 89 -1.60 0.78 1.90
C SER A 89 -0.41 1.65 1.45
N ALA A 90 -0.62 2.97 1.35
CA ALA A 90 0.43 3.95 1.05
C ALA A 90 1.32 4.28 2.27
N ASP A 91 1.12 3.64 3.43
CA ASP A 91 1.99 3.82 4.60
C ASP A 91 3.44 3.43 4.29
N ILE A 92 4.34 4.39 4.52
CA ILE A 92 5.77 4.28 4.24
C ILE A 92 6.60 3.84 5.47
N ASN A 93 5.96 3.56 6.63
CA ASN A 93 6.60 3.05 7.83
C ASN A 93 6.91 1.54 7.76
N ARG A 94 7.40 1.08 6.63
CA ARG A 94 7.84 -0.30 6.43
C ARG A 94 9.33 -0.43 6.73
N PRO A 95 9.80 -1.52 7.37
CA PRO A 95 11.23 -1.70 7.70
C PRO A 95 12.16 -1.49 6.49
N ALA A 96 11.79 -2.02 5.31
CA ALA A 96 12.56 -1.87 4.08
C ALA A 96 12.65 -0.41 3.58
N TRP A 97 11.77 0.48 4.03
CA TRP A 97 11.69 1.89 3.57
C TRP A 97 12.13 2.90 4.63
N LYS A 98 12.65 2.45 5.76
CA LYS A 98 13.03 3.27 6.93
C LYS A 98 13.88 4.52 6.58
N ASN A 99 14.70 4.45 5.52
CA ASN A 99 15.55 5.55 5.06
C ASN A 99 15.25 5.97 3.61
N GLY A 100 14.15 5.50 3.04
CA GLY A 100 13.78 5.69 1.64
C GLY A 100 13.25 7.08 1.29
N TYR A 101 12.89 7.91 2.28
CA TYR A 101 12.25 9.19 2.03
C TYR A 101 13.02 10.35 2.64
N THR A 102 13.03 11.49 1.93
CA THR A 102 13.38 12.80 2.46
C THR A 102 12.17 13.41 3.13
N VAL A 103 12.36 14.03 4.28
CA VAL A 103 11.30 14.70 5.04
C VAL A 103 11.53 16.21 4.94
N ILE A 104 10.48 16.93 4.56
CA ILE A 104 10.45 18.40 4.51
C ILE A 104 9.24 18.83 5.32
N ASP A 105 9.43 19.71 6.28
CA ASP A 105 8.37 20.25 7.14
C ASP A 105 8.37 21.77 6.99
N GLU A 106 7.41 22.28 6.23
CA GLU A 106 7.30 23.70 5.88
C GLU A 106 5.86 24.19 6.11
N ASP A 107 5.71 25.29 6.83
CA ASP A 107 4.45 26.03 6.98
C ASP A 107 3.20 25.16 7.24
N SER A 108 3.30 24.19 8.14
CA SER A 108 2.22 23.25 8.47
C SER A 108 1.95 22.18 7.40
N VAL A 109 2.81 22.06 6.38
CA VAL A 109 2.78 20.98 5.37
C VAL A 109 3.98 20.07 5.59
N LEU A 110 3.71 18.81 5.87
CA LEU A 110 4.71 17.76 6.00
C LEU A 110 4.79 17.02 4.66
N ILE A 111 5.98 16.98 4.06
CA ILE A 111 6.22 16.39 2.76
C ILE A 111 7.22 15.24 2.88
N TYR A 112 6.87 14.09 2.34
CA TYR A 112 7.76 12.95 2.17
C TYR A 112 8.01 12.71 0.69
N LYS A 113 9.28 12.73 0.26
CA LYS A 113 9.69 12.47 -1.13
C LYS A 113 10.57 11.24 -1.21
N ALA A 114 10.22 10.29 -2.08
CA ALA A 114 11.03 9.12 -2.34
C ALA A 114 12.40 9.50 -2.88
N LYS A 115 13.48 8.95 -2.28
CA LYS A 115 14.87 9.19 -2.71
C LYS A 115 15.23 8.42 -3.97
N THR A 116 14.54 7.31 -4.23
CA THR A 116 14.86 6.40 -5.33
C THR A 116 13.62 6.01 -6.14
N PRO A 117 13.76 5.70 -7.43
CA PRO A 117 12.62 5.40 -8.31
C PRO A 117 12.03 3.99 -8.14
N ASP A 118 12.62 3.14 -7.34
CA ASP A 118 12.14 1.80 -7.00
C ASP A 118 11.05 1.79 -5.90
N LEU A 119 10.87 2.91 -5.21
CA LEU A 119 9.78 3.05 -4.23
C LEU A 119 8.46 3.36 -4.94
N LYS A 120 7.40 2.59 -4.62
CA LYS A 120 6.05 2.79 -5.20
C LYS A 120 5.48 4.16 -4.82
N VAL A 121 5.46 4.47 -3.52
CA VAL A 121 4.98 5.76 -3.02
C VAL A 121 6.05 6.80 -3.33
N ARG A 122 5.73 7.75 -4.19
CA ARG A 122 6.69 8.76 -4.69
C ARG A 122 6.69 10.01 -3.82
N GLU A 123 5.52 10.43 -3.39
CA GLU A 123 5.35 11.64 -2.61
C GLU A 123 4.10 11.54 -1.73
N ILE A 124 4.20 12.04 -0.51
CA ILE A 124 3.08 12.24 0.40
C ILE A 124 3.15 13.66 0.93
N LEU A 125 2.04 14.38 0.85
CA LEU A 125 1.89 15.72 1.41
C LEU A 125 0.77 15.69 2.44
N ILE A 126 1.02 16.22 3.63
CA ILE A 126 0.05 16.25 4.72
C ILE A 126 -0.01 17.67 5.28
N ARG A 127 -1.13 18.34 5.10
CA ARG A 127 -1.35 19.63 5.75
C ARG A 127 -2.02 19.44 7.11
N LYS A 128 -1.45 20.08 8.13
CA LYS A 128 -2.02 20.13 9.47
C LYS A 128 -2.34 21.57 9.85
N ASN A 129 -3.37 21.74 10.65
CA ASN A 129 -3.67 23.01 11.30
C ASN A 129 -4.04 22.70 12.76
N LYS A 130 -3.32 23.30 13.71
CA LYS A 130 -3.50 23.07 15.16
C LYS A 130 -3.52 21.57 15.50
N GLY A 131 -2.59 20.79 14.92
CA GLY A 131 -2.47 19.34 15.12
C GLY A 131 -3.50 18.46 14.38
N LYS A 132 -4.51 19.05 13.73
CA LYS A 132 -5.52 18.31 12.96
C LYS A 132 -5.14 18.26 11.48
N VAL A 133 -5.26 17.08 10.86
CA VAL A 133 -5.08 16.91 9.42
C VAL A 133 -6.18 17.69 8.68
N LYS A 134 -5.78 18.48 7.71
CA LYS A 134 -6.68 19.25 6.81
C LYS A 134 -6.82 18.56 5.47
N TRP A 135 -5.75 18.02 4.95
CA TRP A 135 -5.77 17.17 3.77
C TRP A 135 -4.51 16.29 3.70
N ILE A 136 -4.63 15.20 2.97
CA ILE A 136 -3.55 14.28 2.62
C ILE A 136 -3.58 14.08 1.12
N LEU A 137 -2.44 14.28 0.45
CA LEU A 137 -2.25 13.98 -0.97
C LEU A 137 -1.14 12.94 -1.07
N ILE A 138 -1.37 11.89 -1.88
CA ILE A 138 -0.41 10.81 -2.10
C ILE A 138 -0.25 10.63 -3.59
N TYR A 139 0.98 10.51 -4.04
CA TYR A 139 1.33 10.19 -5.41
C TYR A 139 2.12 8.89 -5.45
N ASP A 140 1.53 7.89 -6.09
CA ASP A 140 2.12 6.57 -6.31
C ASP A 140 2.46 6.38 -7.79
N LYS A 141 3.49 5.59 -8.05
CA LYS A 141 3.87 5.20 -9.41
C LYS A 141 4.45 3.79 -9.39
N THR A 142 4.17 3.01 -10.42
CA THR A 142 4.79 1.71 -10.61
C THR A 142 6.32 1.86 -10.51
N PRO A 143 6.99 1.09 -9.63
CA PRO A 143 8.43 1.18 -9.44
C PRO A 143 9.22 0.88 -10.72
N GLU A 144 10.34 1.58 -10.90
CA GLU A 144 11.34 1.20 -11.90
C GLU A 144 12.18 0.06 -11.33
N SER A 145 12.44 -0.97 -12.13
CA SER A 145 13.31 -2.08 -11.74
C SER A 145 14.72 -1.87 -12.24
N ASN A 146 15.71 -2.32 -11.47
CA ASN A 146 17.11 -2.40 -11.92
C ASN A 146 17.39 -3.84 -12.34
N TRP A 147 17.73 -4.04 -13.60
CA TRP A 147 18.17 -5.34 -14.10
C TRP A 147 19.59 -5.22 -14.63
N LEU A 148 20.52 -6.00 -14.08
CA LEU A 148 21.95 -5.98 -14.43
C LEU A 148 22.57 -4.56 -14.43
N GLY A 149 22.15 -3.68 -13.48
CA GLY A 149 22.65 -2.31 -13.38
C GLY A 149 21.99 -1.30 -14.33
N PHE A 150 21.10 -1.75 -15.19
CA PHE A 150 20.33 -0.88 -16.08
C PHE A 150 18.96 -0.56 -15.48
N LYS A 151 18.57 0.71 -15.53
CA LYS A 151 17.21 1.14 -15.16
C LYS A 151 16.25 0.68 -16.25
N VAL A 152 15.37 -0.25 -15.91
CA VAL A 152 14.33 -0.75 -16.81
C VAL A 152 13.01 -0.08 -16.43
N ARG A 153 12.48 0.70 -17.37
CA ARG A 153 11.10 1.20 -17.24
C ARG A 153 10.13 0.05 -17.53
N PRO A 154 9.15 -0.21 -16.66
CA PRO A 154 8.15 -1.21 -16.95
C PRO A 154 7.39 -0.84 -18.23
N LEU A 155 7.13 -1.82 -19.09
CA LEU A 155 6.34 -1.65 -20.32
C LEU A 155 4.90 -1.25 -20.00
N ASN A 156 4.40 -1.71 -18.86
CA ASN A 156 3.13 -1.35 -18.29
C ASN A 156 3.39 -0.58 -16.99
N TYR A 157 2.84 0.60 -16.86
CA TYR A 157 2.98 1.37 -15.63
C TYR A 157 1.64 1.98 -15.21
N THR A 158 1.53 2.20 -13.93
CA THR A 158 0.36 2.82 -13.31
C THR A 158 0.83 4.00 -12.47
N THR A 159 0.11 5.12 -12.56
CA THR A 159 0.21 6.22 -11.62
C THR A 159 -1.09 6.33 -10.86
N GLU A 160 -1.01 6.55 -9.55
CA GLU A 160 -2.16 6.75 -8.68
C GLU A 160 -1.99 8.07 -7.92
N LYS A 161 -3.06 8.87 -7.88
CA LYS A 161 -3.14 10.08 -7.07
C LYS A 161 -4.30 9.91 -6.11
N LEU A 162 -4.01 9.97 -4.83
CA LEU A 162 -5.00 9.85 -3.77
C LEU A 162 -5.10 11.20 -3.06
N SER A 163 -6.30 11.72 -2.91
CA SER A 163 -6.56 12.97 -2.20
C SER A 163 -7.64 12.74 -1.15
N TYR A 164 -7.35 13.12 0.09
CA TYR A 164 -8.28 12.99 1.19
C TYR A 164 -8.44 14.32 1.92
N PHE A 165 -9.66 14.76 2.05
CA PHE A 165 -10.07 15.95 2.79
C PHE A 165 -11.08 15.52 3.86
N PRO A 166 -10.68 15.46 5.15
CA PRO A 166 -11.57 15.01 6.22
C PRO A 166 -12.91 15.74 6.18
N ASP A 167 -13.99 14.99 6.41
CA ASP A 167 -15.38 15.48 6.44
C ASP A 167 -15.90 16.11 5.12
N SER A 168 -15.15 16.06 4.04
CA SER A 168 -15.49 16.67 2.76
C SER A 168 -15.52 15.66 1.63
N LEU A 169 -14.34 15.21 1.19
CA LEU A 169 -14.25 14.29 0.06
C LEU A 169 -12.98 13.42 0.10
N TYR A 170 -13.05 12.31 -0.59
CA TYR A 170 -11.87 11.56 -1.04
C TYR A 170 -11.91 11.41 -2.56
N LEU A 171 -10.72 11.36 -3.16
CA LEU A 171 -10.53 11.21 -4.59
C LEU A 171 -9.40 10.22 -4.85
N ILE A 172 -9.66 9.26 -5.73
CA ILE A 172 -8.72 8.27 -6.21
C ILE A 172 -8.66 8.40 -7.72
N GLU A 173 -7.52 8.78 -8.26
CA GLU A 173 -7.27 8.83 -9.70
C GLU A 173 -6.19 7.83 -10.05
N LYS A 174 -6.43 7.03 -11.09
CA LYS A 174 -5.53 5.99 -11.55
C LYS A 174 -5.41 6.02 -13.06
N ASP A 175 -4.19 6.26 -13.53
CA ASP A 175 -3.83 6.18 -14.93
C ASP A 175 -3.01 4.92 -15.17
N GLN A 176 -3.50 4.04 -16.05
CA GLN A 176 -2.80 2.83 -16.44
C GLN A 176 -2.38 2.93 -17.90
N HIS A 177 -1.09 2.72 -18.15
CA HIS A 177 -0.54 2.55 -19.48
C HIS A 177 -0.22 1.09 -19.73
N VAL A 178 -0.90 0.48 -20.71
CA VAL A 178 -0.69 -0.91 -21.12
C VAL A 178 -0.25 -0.91 -22.58
N ARG A 179 0.97 -1.38 -22.86
CA ARG A 179 1.63 -1.27 -24.17
C ARG A 179 0.79 -1.71 -25.37
N LEU A 180 -0.04 -2.74 -25.21
CA LEU A 180 -0.85 -3.30 -26.30
C LEU A 180 -2.33 -2.89 -26.24
N MET A 181 -2.79 -2.36 -25.09
CA MET A 181 -4.21 -2.05 -24.85
C MET A 181 -4.48 -0.54 -24.72
N GLY A 182 -3.43 0.29 -24.76
CA GLY A 182 -3.55 1.74 -24.63
C GLY A 182 -3.60 2.23 -23.18
N ASN A 183 -4.21 3.42 -23.01
CA ASN A 183 -4.32 4.08 -21.71
C ASN A 183 -5.73 3.89 -21.15
N ASN A 184 -5.82 3.59 -19.85
CA ASN A 184 -7.07 3.58 -19.11
C ASN A 184 -6.98 4.60 -17.98
N HIS A 185 -8.02 5.41 -17.85
CA HIS A 185 -8.17 6.39 -16.78
C HIS A 185 -9.35 5.99 -15.89
N TYR A 186 -9.08 5.88 -14.59
CA TYR A 186 -10.09 5.61 -13.56
C TYR A 186 -10.09 6.75 -12.56
N ARG A 187 -11.29 7.23 -12.21
CA ARG A 187 -11.47 8.23 -11.16
C ARG A 187 -12.63 7.83 -10.26
N ILE A 188 -12.38 7.76 -8.97
CA ILE A 188 -13.40 7.53 -7.95
C ILE A 188 -13.41 8.73 -7.02
N GLN A 189 -14.55 9.40 -6.92
CA GLN A 189 -14.74 10.52 -6.01
C GLN A 189 -15.91 10.20 -5.07
N GLY A 190 -15.68 10.35 -3.77
CA GLY A 190 -16.74 10.28 -2.78
C GLY A 190 -16.87 11.61 -2.05
N VAL A 191 -17.98 12.30 -2.21
CA VAL A 191 -18.30 13.54 -1.50
C VAL A 191 -19.19 13.19 -0.31
N ILE A 192 -18.76 13.53 0.90
CA ILE A 192 -19.50 13.27 2.13
C ILE A 192 -20.63 14.31 2.24
N VAL A 193 -21.88 13.84 2.28
CA VAL A 193 -23.05 14.69 2.39
C VAL A 193 -23.34 14.92 3.89
N HIS A 194 -23.50 16.18 4.27
CA HIS A 194 -23.80 16.60 5.64
C HIS A 194 -25.29 16.76 5.87
#